data_5240e89336a6eaebb7339a659af8feff
#
_entry.id   5240e89336a6eaebb7339a659af8feff
#
_cell.length_a   1.000
_cell.length_b   1.000
_cell.length_c   1.000
_cell.angle_alpha   90.00
_cell.angle_beta   90.00
_cell.angle_gamma   90.00
#
_symmetry.space_group_name_H-M   'P 1'
#
loop_
_entity.id
_entity.type
_entity.pdbx_description
1 polymer ?
#
loop_
_entity_poly.entity_id
_entity_poly.type
_entity_poly.pdbx_seq_one_letter_code
_entity_poly.pdbx_strand_id
1 'polypeptide(L)'
;MGTTALEDLFDDANGDLAIGELESAVEKYRRCVELDPAFFDGWHALGMALMKTGRFPEAIEAGKKATELRPNDQIAWTSLSLFYNRNGDIKEAEAAGTKAKILSWGGKIAKE
;
A
#
# COMPACT_ATOMS: atom_id res chain seq x y z
N MET A 1 8.15 -27.44 -8.38
CA MET A 1 8.67 -26.23 -7.73
C MET A 1 7.57 -25.53 -7.01
N GLY A 2 7.73 -25.38 -5.74
CA GLY A 2 6.76 -24.63 -4.96
C GLY A 2 7.04 -23.14 -4.99
N THR A 3 6.03 -22.35 -4.62
CA THR A 3 6.20 -20.95 -4.32
C THR A 3 6.82 -20.83 -2.92
N THR A 4 7.29 -19.63 -2.58
CA THR A 4 7.79 -19.38 -1.22
C THR A 4 6.61 -19.27 -0.26
N ALA A 5 6.89 -19.42 1.05
CA ALA A 5 5.86 -19.23 2.06
C ALA A 5 5.25 -17.83 1.98
N LEU A 6 6.08 -16.82 1.65
CA LEU A 6 5.62 -15.45 1.48
C LEU A 6 4.64 -15.34 0.30
N GLU A 7 5.00 -15.93 -0.83
CA GLU A 7 4.13 -15.90 -2.03
C GLU A 7 2.79 -16.58 -1.76
N ASP A 8 2.80 -17.74 -1.11
CA ASP A 8 1.59 -18.48 -0.78
C ASP A 8 0.69 -17.66 0.16
N LEU A 9 1.29 -17.02 1.16
CA LEU A 9 0.56 -16.21 2.12
C LEU A 9 -0.05 -14.98 1.44
N PHE A 10 0.72 -14.36 0.54
CA PHE A 10 0.24 -13.19 -0.21
C PHE A 10 -0.93 -13.58 -1.13
N ASP A 11 -0.81 -14.70 -1.82
CA ASP A 11 -1.90 -15.21 -2.67
C ASP A 11 -3.15 -15.51 -1.86
N ASP A 12 -3.00 -16.11 -0.68
CA ASP A 12 -4.12 -16.37 0.22
C ASP A 12 -4.80 -15.06 0.64
N ALA A 13 -4.00 -14.05 0.98
CA ALA A 13 -4.53 -12.75 1.36
C ALA A 13 -5.31 -12.11 0.21
N ASN A 14 -4.77 -12.20 -1.01
CA ASN A 14 -5.44 -11.68 -2.20
C ASN A 14 -6.77 -12.39 -2.43
N GLY A 15 -6.82 -13.69 -2.19
CA GLY A 15 -8.06 -14.47 -2.29
C GLY A 15 -9.08 -14.01 -1.26
N ASP A 16 -8.66 -13.79 -0.02
CA ASP A 16 -9.55 -13.30 1.04
C ASP A 16 -10.10 -11.91 0.67
N LEU A 17 -9.24 -11.05 0.16
CA LEU A 17 -9.66 -9.71 -0.26
C LEU A 17 -10.71 -9.79 -1.36
N ALA A 18 -10.51 -10.68 -2.32
CA ALA A 18 -11.42 -10.84 -3.46
C ALA A 18 -12.82 -11.29 -3.05
N ILE A 19 -12.93 -12.08 -1.98
CA ILE A 19 -14.23 -12.55 -1.49
C ILE A 19 -14.78 -11.72 -0.34
N GLY A 20 -14.13 -10.61 -0.02
CA GLY A 20 -14.61 -9.69 1.01
C GLY A 20 -14.26 -10.05 2.44
N GLU A 21 -13.38 -11.03 2.64
CA GLU A 21 -12.87 -11.40 3.96
C GLU A 21 -11.78 -10.42 4.37
N LEU A 22 -12.17 -9.18 4.66
CA LEU A 22 -11.21 -8.08 4.83
C LEU A 22 -10.29 -8.25 6.04
N GLU A 23 -10.84 -8.69 7.18
CA GLU A 23 -10.03 -8.86 8.39
C GLU A 23 -8.98 -9.95 8.20
N SER A 24 -9.37 -11.05 7.58
CA SER A 24 -8.42 -12.13 7.29
C SER A 24 -7.33 -11.66 6.32
N ALA A 25 -7.72 -10.89 5.30
CA ALA A 25 -6.76 -10.33 4.34
C ALA A 25 -5.75 -9.42 5.05
N VAL A 26 -6.23 -8.53 5.93
CA VAL A 26 -5.37 -7.62 6.68
C VAL A 26 -4.35 -8.41 7.51
N GLU A 27 -4.78 -9.44 8.24
CA GLU A 27 -3.87 -10.24 9.05
C GLU A 27 -2.79 -10.91 8.20
N LYS A 28 -3.18 -11.48 7.07
CA LYS A 28 -2.23 -12.16 6.19
C LYS A 28 -1.26 -11.19 5.54
N TYR A 29 -1.74 -10.01 5.10
CA TYR A 29 -0.83 -8.99 4.56
C TYR A 29 0.14 -8.48 5.63
N ARG A 30 -0.30 -8.32 6.88
CA ARG A 30 0.60 -7.95 7.97
C ARG A 30 1.72 -8.96 8.14
N ARG A 31 1.37 -10.24 8.09
CA ARG A 31 2.38 -11.29 8.20
C ARG A 31 3.37 -11.24 7.03
N CYS A 32 2.88 -10.92 5.84
CA CYS A 32 3.77 -10.78 4.67
C CYS A 32 4.84 -9.73 4.91
N VAL A 33 4.43 -8.54 5.41
CA VAL A 33 5.39 -7.45 5.62
C VAL A 33 6.25 -7.65 6.87
N GLU A 34 5.81 -8.49 7.80
CA GLU A 34 6.64 -8.92 8.92
C GLU A 34 7.73 -9.89 8.45
N LEU A 35 7.37 -10.80 7.55
CA LEU A 35 8.32 -11.75 6.98
C LEU A 35 9.33 -11.07 6.07
N ASP A 36 8.89 -10.05 5.32
CA ASP A 36 9.75 -9.29 4.43
C ASP A 36 9.35 -7.81 4.46
N PRO A 37 10.00 -7.00 5.31
CA PRO A 37 9.68 -5.58 5.40
C PRO A 37 9.95 -4.77 4.13
N ALA A 38 10.69 -5.32 3.16
CA ALA A 38 10.95 -4.67 1.88
C ALA A 38 9.96 -5.12 0.79
N PHE A 39 8.94 -5.87 1.17
CA PHE A 39 7.95 -6.37 0.21
C PHE A 39 6.94 -5.28 -0.13
N PHE A 40 7.22 -4.54 -1.18
CA PHE A 40 6.39 -3.41 -1.60
C PHE A 40 4.92 -3.81 -1.80
N ASP A 41 4.68 -4.89 -2.56
CA ASP A 41 3.32 -5.31 -2.87
C ASP A 41 2.52 -5.63 -1.61
N GLY A 42 3.18 -6.17 -0.59
CA GLY A 42 2.55 -6.44 0.69
C GLY A 42 2.12 -5.17 1.41
N TRP A 43 2.99 -4.16 1.45
CA TRP A 43 2.65 -2.89 2.08
C TRP A 43 1.52 -2.18 1.34
N HIS A 44 1.57 -2.17 0.01
CA HIS A 44 0.54 -1.54 -0.79
C HIS A 44 -0.82 -2.24 -0.60
N ALA A 45 -0.83 -3.56 -0.66
CA ALA A 45 -2.05 -4.34 -0.48
C ALA A 45 -2.60 -4.19 0.94
N LEU A 46 -1.71 -4.15 1.96
CA LEU A 46 -2.12 -3.93 3.33
C LEU A 46 -2.82 -2.58 3.48
N GLY A 47 -2.26 -1.54 2.89
CA GLY A 47 -2.86 -0.20 2.93
C GLY A 47 -4.25 -0.18 2.33
N MET A 48 -4.42 -0.82 1.16
CA MET A 48 -5.72 -0.89 0.49
C MET A 48 -6.75 -1.65 1.33
N ALA A 49 -6.34 -2.77 1.93
CA ALA A 49 -7.23 -3.57 2.77
C ALA A 49 -7.63 -2.80 4.04
N LEU A 50 -6.68 -2.11 4.66
CA LEU A 50 -6.95 -1.28 5.84
C LEU A 50 -7.90 -0.13 5.51
N MET A 51 -7.73 0.49 4.35
CA MET A 51 -8.66 1.53 3.90
C MET A 51 -10.07 0.98 3.76
N LYS A 52 -10.21 -0.21 3.19
CA LYS A 52 -11.53 -0.84 3.00
C LYS A 52 -12.19 -1.18 4.32
N THR A 53 -11.42 -1.40 5.39
CA THR A 53 -11.96 -1.66 6.72
C THR A 53 -12.18 -0.37 7.52
N GLY A 54 -11.88 0.79 6.93
CA GLY A 54 -12.04 2.08 7.60
C GLY A 54 -10.91 2.44 8.56
N ARG A 55 -9.81 1.71 8.54
CA ARG A 55 -8.64 1.97 9.40
C ARG A 55 -7.66 2.89 8.69
N PHE A 56 -8.08 4.13 8.51
CA PHE A 56 -7.32 5.09 7.70
C PHE A 56 -5.94 5.45 8.25
N PRO A 57 -5.76 5.70 9.56
CA PRO A 57 -4.41 5.98 10.08
C PRO A 57 -3.43 4.82 9.82
N GLU A 58 -3.88 3.59 9.98
CA GLU A 58 -3.04 2.43 9.71
C GLU A 58 -2.75 2.28 8.21
N ALA A 59 -3.75 2.57 7.36
CA ALA A 59 -3.58 2.55 5.91
C ALA A 59 -2.51 3.56 5.49
N ILE A 60 -2.51 4.75 6.10
CA ILE A 60 -1.51 5.79 5.84
C ILE A 60 -0.11 5.27 6.17
N GLU A 61 0.06 4.62 7.31
CA GLU A 61 1.38 4.08 7.68
C GLU A 61 1.88 3.05 6.66
N ALA A 62 1.00 2.15 6.21
CA ALA A 62 1.35 1.18 5.18
C ALA A 62 1.68 1.88 3.85
N GLY A 63 0.91 2.89 3.49
CA GLY A 63 1.15 3.67 2.27
C GLY A 63 2.48 4.41 2.30
N LYS A 64 2.84 4.95 3.46
CA LYS A 64 4.14 5.62 3.63
C LYS A 64 5.29 4.65 3.42
N LYS A 65 5.17 3.43 3.95
CA LYS A 65 6.17 2.39 3.72
C LYS A 65 6.30 2.06 2.24
N ALA A 66 5.18 1.95 1.55
CA ALA A 66 5.20 1.66 0.11
C ALA A 66 5.92 2.76 -0.68
N THR A 67 5.66 4.04 -0.36
CA THR A 67 6.32 5.15 -1.05
C THR A 67 7.80 5.26 -0.69
N GLU A 68 8.19 4.85 0.53
CA GLU A 68 9.60 4.78 0.91
C GLU A 68 10.33 3.72 0.11
N LEU A 69 9.70 2.57 -0.11
CA LEU A 69 10.30 1.47 -0.85
C LEU A 69 10.40 1.75 -2.35
N ARG A 70 9.40 2.43 -2.90
CA ARG A 70 9.37 2.79 -4.33
C ARG A 70 8.92 4.24 -4.49
N PRO A 71 9.84 5.20 -4.25
CA PRO A 71 9.48 6.62 -4.28
C PRO A 71 9.12 7.14 -5.67
N ASN A 72 9.43 6.41 -6.72
CA ASN A 72 9.09 6.82 -8.08
C ASN A 72 7.92 5.99 -8.66
N ASP A 73 7.17 5.33 -7.81
CA ASP A 73 5.99 4.57 -8.24
C ASP A 73 4.76 5.45 -8.12
N GLN A 74 4.15 5.78 -9.25
CA GLN A 74 2.98 6.67 -9.30
C GLN A 74 1.80 6.11 -8.51
N ILE A 75 1.55 4.81 -8.62
CA ILE A 75 0.40 4.18 -7.95
C ILE A 75 0.54 4.25 -6.44
N ALA A 76 1.77 4.07 -5.93
CA ALA A 76 2.02 4.17 -4.49
C ALA A 76 1.63 5.54 -3.95
N TRP A 77 2.00 6.62 -4.64
CA TRP A 77 1.65 7.98 -4.22
C TRP A 77 0.16 8.26 -4.37
N THR A 78 -0.47 7.75 -5.45
CA THR A 78 -1.90 7.90 -5.66
C THR A 78 -2.67 7.23 -4.53
N SER A 79 -2.28 6.04 -4.14
CA SER A 79 -2.93 5.31 -3.04
C SER A 79 -2.75 6.04 -1.71
N LEU A 80 -1.54 6.54 -1.44
CA LEU A 80 -1.28 7.29 -0.20
C LEU A 80 -2.13 8.55 -0.15
N SER A 81 -2.26 9.26 -1.27
CA SER A 81 -3.14 10.43 -1.37
C SER A 81 -4.58 10.06 -1.00
N LEU A 82 -5.06 8.94 -1.52
CA LEU A 82 -6.40 8.45 -1.22
C LEU A 82 -6.57 8.17 0.28
N PHE A 83 -5.57 7.51 0.89
CA PHE A 83 -5.63 7.19 2.33
C PHE A 83 -5.69 8.46 3.17
N TYR A 84 -4.86 9.46 2.86
CA TYR A 84 -4.88 10.74 3.54
C TYR A 84 -6.24 11.43 3.37
N ASN A 85 -6.77 11.43 2.14
CA ASN A 85 -8.04 12.06 1.85
C ASN A 85 -9.18 11.44 2.66
N ARG A 86 -9.21 10.10 2.73
CA ARG A 86 -10.22 9.39 3.52
C ARG A 86 -10.10 9.66 5.01
N ASN A 87 -8.90 9.96 5.48
CA ASN A 87 -8.66 10.30 6.88
C ASN A 87 -8.94 11.79 7.19
N GLY A 88 -9.22 12.59 6.17
CA GLY A 88 -9.46 14.02 6.34
C GLY A 88 -8.19 14.87 6.30
N ASP A 89 -7.05 14.28 6.00
CA ASP A 89 -5.76 14.98 5.94
C ASP A 89 -5.57 15.58 4.55
N ILE A 90 -6.27 16.65 4.26
CA ILE A 90 -6.37 17.21 2.90
C ILE A 90 -5.02 17.74 2.40
N LYS A 91 -4.26 18.42 3.26
CA LYS A 91 -2.96 18.96 2.86
C LYS A 91 -1.99 17.86 2.45
N GLU A 92 -1.93 16.81 3.26
CA GLU A 92 -1.08 15.66 2.98
C GLU A 92 -1.55 14.92 1.74
N ALA A 93 -2.87 14.82 1.55
CA ALA A 93 -3.43 14.20 0.35
C ALA A 93 -3.02 14.96 -0.91
N GLU A 94 -3.08 16.29 -0.87
CA GLU A 94 -2.66 17.13 -2.00
C GLU A 94 -1.18 16.99 -2.28
N ALA A 95 -0.35 16.96 -1.23
CA ALA A 95 1.09 16.79 -1.40
C ALA A 95 1.43 15.45 -2.06
N ALA A 96 0.81 14.37 -1.60
CA ALA A 96 1.03 13.04 -2.19
C ALA A 96 0.50 12.99 -3.63
N GLY A 97 -0.65 13.60 -3.87
CA GLY A 97 -1.26 13.68 -5.21
C GLY A 97 -0.37 14.45 -6.19
N THR A 98 0.29 15.51 -5.72
CA THR A 98 1.23 16.28 -6.54
C THR A 98 2.41 15.40 -6.95
N LYS A 99 2.93 14.58 -6.04
CA LYS A 99 4.02 13.67 -6.37
C LYS A 99 3.60 12.65 -7.42
N ALA A 100 2.39 12.10 -7.29
CA ALA A 100 1.85 11.19 -8.30
C ALA A 100 1.76 11.89 -9.66
N LYS A 101 1.34 13.15 -9.67
CA LYS A 101 1.21 13.93 -10.90
C LYS A 101 2.56 14.17 -11.56
N ILE A 102 3.58 14.53 -10.76
CA ILE A 102 4.95 14.71 -11.27
C ILE A 102 5.44 13.42 -11.95
N LEU A 103 5.18 12.29 -11.32
CA LEU A 103 5.58 10.98 -11.88
C LEU A 103 4.83 10.68 -13.18
N SER A 104 3.55 11.06 -13.25
CA SER A 104 2.75 10.83 -14.46
C SER A 104 3.26 11.64 -15.65
N TRP A 105 3.99 12.73 -15.40
CA TRP A 105 4.59 13.57 -16.44
C TRP A 105 6.03 13.17 -16.76
N GLY A 106 6.50 12.07 -16.20
CA GLY A 106 7.87 11.59 -16.44
C GLY A 106 8.92 12.17 -15.51
N GLY A 107 8.51 12.95 -14.51
CA GLY A 107 9.42 13.45 -13.49
C GLY A 107 9.77 12.37 -12.48
N LYS A 108 10.64 12.70 -11.54
CA LYS A 108 11.06 11.78 -10.48
C LYS A 108 10.98 12.47 -9.13
N ILE A 109 10.62 11.70 -8.11
CA ILE A 109 10.58 12.17 -6.74
C ILE A 109 11.92 11.93 -6.07
N ALA A 110 12.59 10.82 -6.41
CA ALA A 110 13.88 10.46 -5.84
C ALA A 110 14.83 10.02 -6.95
N LYS A 111 16.11 10.23 -6.72
CA LYS A 111 17.15 9.70 -7.62
C LYS A 111 17.19 8.19 -7.50
N GLU A 112 17.44 7.53 -8.60
CA GLU A 112 17.65 6.09 -8.65
C GLU A 112 19.11 5.73 -8.59
#